data_3dce9c9bf216b61a4d253476c67dc164
#
_entry.id   3dce9c9bf216b61a4d253476c67dc164
#
_cell.length_a   1.000
_cell.length_b   1.000
_cell.length_c   1.000
_cell.angle_alpha   90.00
_cell.angle_beta   90.00
_cell.angle_gamma   90.00
#
_symmetry.space_group_name_H-M   'P 1'
#
loop_
_entity.id
_entity.type
_entity.pdbx_description
1 polymer ?
#
loop_
_entity_poly.entity_id
_entity_poly.type
_entity_poly.pdbx_seq_one_letter_code
_entity_poly.pdbx_strand_id
1 'polypeptide(L)'
;EFIEKMFDKKVNNIFRQAKDLFDPNRIFNPEKIIDAPKMDDRNLFRYSPAYSALDIKTVMDWSSWPGKSDGFQGAIEMCNNNGSCRKLENGVMCPSYRVTKDEKDSPRGRANTLRLALTGQFKNDALTSKEMFETMKLCVSCKACKKECPTSVDISKMKIEIERLRHEKYG
;
A
#
# COMPACT_ATOMS: atom_id res chain seq x y z
N GLU A 1 4.47 -12.91 -20.68
CA GLU A 1 5.63 -13.82 -20.58
C GLU A 1 5.25 -15.30 -20.78
N PHE A 2 4.11 -15.76 -20.26
CA PHE A 2 3.66 -17.15 -20.42
C PHE A 2 2.93 -17.41 -21.74
N ILE A 3 2.41 -16.39 -22.39
CA ILE A 3 1.67 -16.51 -23.66
C ILE A 3 2.54 -17.21 -24.73
N GLU A 4 3.82 -16.85 -24.83
CA GLU A 4 4.74 -17.49 -25.79
C GLU A 4 5.07 -18.94 -25.45
N LYS A 5 4.89 -19.35 -24.18
CA LYS A 5 5.02 -20.75 -23.75
C LYS A 5 3.74 -21.56 -23.95
N MET A 6 2.59 -20.89 -23.92
CA MET A 6 1.28 -21.53 -24.11
C MET A 6 0.89 -21.68 -25.55
N PHE A 7 1.27 -20.73 -26.40
CA PHE A 7 0.93 -20.66 -27.82
C PHE A 7 2.21 -20.55 -28.63
N ASP A 8 2.19 -21.10 -29.83
CA ASP A 8 3.32 -21.00 -30.72
C ASP A 8 3.53 -19.57 -31.28
N LYS A 9 4.67 -19.35 -31.93
CA LYS A 9 5.01 -18.04 -32.51
C LYS A 9 4.01 -17.55 -33.57
N LYS A 10 3.34 -18.48 -34.26
CA LYS A 10 2.35 -18.11 -35.31
C LYS A 10 1.10 -17.51 -34.64
N VAL A 11 0.59 -18.19 -33.63
CA VAL A 11 -0.57 -17.70 -32.86
C VAL A 11 -0.27 -16.37 -32.16
N ASN A 12 0.91 -16.23 -31.54
CA ASN A 12 1.33 -14.97 -30.95
C ASN A 12 1.40 -13.82 -31.98
N ASN A 13 1.87 -14.12 -33.19
CA ASN A 13 1.88 -13.12 -34.24
C ASN A 13 0.46 -12.71 -34.68
N ILE A 14 -0.46 -13.66 -34.74
CA ILE A 14 -1.88 -13.36 -35.03
C ILE A 14 -2.47 -12.45 -33.95
N PHE A 15 -2.16 -12.68 -32.67
CA PHE A 15 -2.60 -11.79 -31.59
C PHE A 15 -2.07 -10.35 -31.76
N ARG A 16 -0.80 -10.19 -32.17
CA ARG A 16 -0.24 -8.86 -32.50
C ARG A 16 -0.97 -8.22 -33.67
N GLN A 17 -1.15 -8.95 -34.76
CA GLN A 17 -1.88 -8.44 -35.93
C GLN A 17 -3.32 -8.02 -35.59
N ALA A 18 -4.02 -8.83 -34.81
CA ALA A 18 -5.37 -8.47 -34.36
C ALA A 18 -5.36 -7.20 -33.52
N LYS A 19 -4.41 -7.09 -32.57
CA LYS A 19 -4.26 -5.87 -31.76
C LYS A 19 -3.99 -4.64 -32.62
N ASP A 20 -3.06 -4.74 -33.55
CA ASP A 20 -2.65 -3.62 -34.40
C ASP A 20 -3.76 -3.22 -35.41
N LEU A 21 -4.63 -4.17 -35.80
CA LEU A 21 -5.79 -3.89 -36.64
C LEU A 21 -6.86 -3.04 -35.90
N PHE A 22 -7.14 -3.36 -34.63
CA PHE A 22 -8.18 -2.68 -33.86
C PHE A 22 -7.66 -1.48 -33.06
N ASP A 23 -6.38 -1.43 -32.78
CA ASP A 23 -5.73 -0.39 -31.97
C ASP A 23 -4.33 -0.06 -32.51
N PRO A 24 -4.24 0.51 -33.71
CA PRO A 24 -2.95 0.78 -34.39
C PRO A 24 -2.07 1.76 -33.60
N ASN A 25 -2.65 2.62 -32.79
CA ASN A 25 -1.95 3.57 -31.95
C ASN A 25 -1.63 3.03 -30.53
N ARG A 26 -2.01 1.78 -30.23
CA ARG A 26 -1.79 1.12 -28.94
C ARG A 26 -2.23 1.95 -27.72
N ILE A 27 -3.39 2.56 -27.82
CA ILE A 27 -3.99 3.40 -26.77
C ILE A 27 -4.74 2.55 -25.73
N PHE A 28 -5.41 1.47 -26.17
CA PHE A 28 -6.25 0.65 -25.32
C PHE A 28 -5.43 -0.44 -24.62
N ASN A 29 -5.30 -0.33 -23.29
CA ASN A 29 -4.55 -1.29 -22.48
C ASN A 29 -3.18 -1.67 -23.09
N PRO A 30 -2.28 -0.71 -23.31
CA PRO A 30 -0.97 -1.00 -23.86
C PRO A 30 -0.21 -1.99 -22.96
N GLU A 31 0.65 -2.81 -23.56
CA GLU A 31 1.50 -3.77 -22.83
C GLU A 31 0.74 -4.80 -21.98
N LYS A 32 -0.50 -5.10 -22.34
CA LYS A 32 -1.29 -6.17 -21.72
C LYS A 32 -1.46 -7.33 -22.69
N ILE A 33 -1.15 -8.55 -22.25
CA ILE A 33 -1.18 -9.79 -23.02
C ILE A 33 -0.10 -9.82 -24.10
N ILE A 34 -0.08 -8.82 -24.99
CA ILE A 34 0.86 -8.68 -26.11
C ILE A 34 1.93 -7.67 -25.72
N ASP A 35 3.18 -8.03 -25.96
CA ASP A 35 4.35 -7.21 -25.66
C ASP A 35 4.40 -6.75 -24.19
N ALA A 36 3.89 -7.60 -23.28
CA ALA A 36 3.89 -7.31 -21.86
C ALA A 36 5.32 -7.24 -21.32
N PRO A 37 5.61 -6.30 -20.38
CA PRO A 37 6.91 -6.22 -19.73
C PRO A 37 7.23 -7.53 -19.00
N LYS A 38 8.50 -7.75 -18.72
CA LYS A 38 8.93 -8.91 -17.94
C LYS A 38 8.38 -8.82 -16.52
N MET A 39 8.00 -9.97 -15.96
CA MET A 39 7.45 -10.06 -14.59
C MET A 39 8.48 -9.68 -13.53
N ASP A 40 9.76 -9.75 -13.82
CA ASP A 40 10.88 -9.42 -12.94
C ASP A 40 11.49 -8.04 -13.23
N ASP A 41 10.85 -7.22 -14.07
CA ASP A 41 11.29 -5.84 -14.28
C ASP A 41 11.02 -5.00 -13.05
N ARG A 42 12.06 -4.81 -12.25
CA ARG A 42 12.00 -4.10 -10.97
C ARG A 42 11.65 -2.61 -11.10
N ASN A 43 11.81 -2.03 -12.29
CA ASN A 43 11.41 -0.63 -12.53
C ASN A 43 9.90 -0.44 -12.48
N LEU A 44 9.14 -1.52 -12.72
CA LEU A 44 7.67 -1.54 -12.70
C LEU A 44 7.11 -2.02 -11.36
N PHE A 45 7.94 -2.39 -10.41
CA PHE A 45 7.50 -2.79 -9.08
C PHE A 45 6.96 -1.58 -8.31
N ARG A 46 6.01 -1.84 -7.39
CA ARG A 46 5.49 -0.84 -6.46
C ARG A 46 6.59 -0.10 -5.71
N TYR A 47 7.67 -0.80 -5.41
CA TYR A 47 8.86 -0.27 -4.77
C TYR A 47 10.05 -0.42 -5.71
N SER A 48 10.69 0.71 -6.03
CA SER A 48 11.88 0.70 -6.86
C SER A 48 13.06 -0.01 -6.17
N PRO A 49 14.11 -0.42 -6.90
CA PRO A 49 15.31 -0.99 -6.28
C PRO A 49 15.99 -0.07 -5.25
N ALA A 50 15.82 1.26 -5.38
CA ALA A 50 16.33 2.26 -4.46
C ALA A 50 15.41 2.51 -3.25
N TYR A 51 14.30 1.79 -3.14
CA TYR A 51 13.37 1.95 -2.04
C TYR A 51 14.02 1.64 -0.69
N SER A 52 13.94 2.59 0.22
CA SER A 52 14.49 2.49 1.56
C SER A 52 13.55 3.15 2.55
N ALA A 53 13.53 2.66 3.77
CA ALA A 53 12.77 3.23 4.87
C ALA A 53 13.72 3.73 5.96
N LEU A 54 13.26 4.70 6.73
CA LEU A 54 13.90 5.12 7.98
C LEU A 54 13.90 3.96 8.96
N ASP A 55 14.92 3.89 9.79
CA ASP A 55 14.97 2.95 10.90
C ASP A 55 14.64 3.69 12.19
N ILE A 56 13.48 3.41 12.77
CA ILE A 56 13.00 4.03 13.99
C ILE A 56 12.88 3.00 15.10
N LYS A 57 13.18 3.40 16.34
CA LYS A 57 12.93 2.53 17.49
C LYS A 57 11.43 2.36 17.70
N THR A 58 10.98 1.12 17.83
CA THR A 58 9.59 0.77 18.12
C THR A 58 9.45 0.26 19.56
N VAL A 59 8.24 0.28 20.12
CA VAL A 59 7.94 -0.26 21.45
C VAL A 59 7.02 -1.48 21.37
N MET A 60 6.32 -1.64 20.24
CA MET A 60 5.48 -2.80 20.02
C MET A 60 6.30 -3.87 19.27
N ASP A 61 5.98 -5.12 19.52
CA ASP A 61 6.59 -6.24 18.80
C ASP A 61 6.06 -6.31 17.35
N TRP A 62 6.95 -6.11 16.38
CA TRP A 62 6.70 -6.21 14.94
C TRP A 62 7.50 -7.34 14.29
N SER A 63 8.20 -8.17 15.07
CA SER A 63 9.12 -9.21 14.58
C SER A 63 8.50 -10.22 13.61
N SER A 64 7.18 -10.32 13.59
CA SER A 64 6.47 -11.16 12.61
C SER A 64 6.53 -10.64 11.16
N TRP A 65 7.06 -9.43 10.94
CA TRP A 65 7.11 -8.78 9.64
C TRP A 65 8.56 -8.50 9.22
N PRO A 66 8.90 -8.56 7.93
CA PRO A 66 10.23 -8.20 7.45
C PRO A 66 10.43 -6.68 7.44
N GLY A 67 11.68 -6.26 7.28
CA GLY A 67 12.04 -4.86 7.04
C GLY A 67 12.56 -4.13 8.27
N LYS A 68 12.81 -2.82 8.10
CA LYS A 68 13.37 -1.95 9.14
C LYS A 68 12.40 -1.69 10.29
N SER A 69 12.93 -1.10 11.35
CA SER A 69 12.17 -0.77 12.57
C SER A 69 11.52 -2.02 13.18
N ASP A 70 12.34 -3.06 13.34
CA ASP A 70 11.95 -4.36 13.90
C ASP A 70 10.74 -5.01 13.21
N GLY A 71 10.53 -4.70 11.90
CA GLY A 71 9.40 -5.20 11.11
C GLY A 71 8.23 -4.22 10.96
N PHE A 72 8.26 -3.06 11.60
CA PHE A 72 7.20 -2.04 11.47
C PHE A 72 6.99 -1.60 10.03
N GLN A 73 8.08 -1.45 9.25
CA GLN A 73 8.01 -1.19 7.82
C GLN A 73 7.15 -2.22 7.09
N GLY A 74 7.47 -3.51 7.26
CA GLY A 74 6.74 -4.59 6.58
C GLY A 74 5.27 -4.65 7.00
N ALA A 75 4.98 -4.42 8.28
CA ALA A 75 3.60 -4.36 8.76
C ALA A 75 2.77 -3.26 8.06
N ILE A 76 3.36 -2.08 7.82
CA ILE A 76 2.73 -0.99 7.06
C ILE A 76 2.54 -1.39 5.60
N GLU A 77 3.54 -2.01 5.00
CA GLU A 77 3.57 -2.42 3.59
C GLU A 77 2.62 -3.58 3.25
N MET A 78 2.09 -4.27 4.27
CA MET A 78 1.02 -5.25 4.07
C MET A 78 -0.24 -4.66 3.43
N CYS A 79 -0.42 -3.34 3.46
CA CYS A 79 -1.49 -2.70 2.71
C CYS A 79 -1.25 -2.81 1.21
N ASN A 80 -1.92 -3.75 0.56
CA ASN A 80 -1.86 -3.96 -0.89
C ASN A 80 -2.87 -3.11 -1.69
N ASN A 81 -3.52 -2.15 -1.04
CA ASN A 81 -4.50 -1.23 -1.63
C ASN A 81 -5.78 -1.89 -2.19
N ASN A 82 -6.14 -3.10 -1.76
CA ASN A 82 -7.36 -3.79 -2.22
C ASN A 82 -8.68 -3.05 -1.94
N GLY A 83 -8.66 -2.09 -1.02
CA GLY A 83 -9.82 -1.22 -0.76
C GLY A 83 -10.93 -1.84 0.11
N SER A 84 -10.75 -3.03 0.69
CA SER A 84 -11.75 -3.64 1.59
C SER A 84 -12.16 -2.72 2.73
N CYS A 85 -11.26 -1.84 3.19
CA CYS A 85 -11.54 -0.86 4.25
C CYS A 85 -12.49 0.28 3.83
N ARG A 86 -12.85 0.37 2.55
CA ARG A 86 -13.79 1.36 2.02
C ARG A 86 -15.21 0.82 1.83
N LYS A 87 -15.44 -0.45 2.12
CA LYS A 87 -16.78 -1.05 2.05
C LYS A 87 -17.71 -0.37 3.06
N LEU A 88 -18.89 0.02 2.60
CA LEU A 88 -19.93 0.61 3.42
C LEU A 88 -20.97 -0.42 3.86
N GLU A 89 -21.08 -1.48 3.09
CA GLU A 89 -21.95 -2.62 3.32
C GLU A 89 -21.17 -3.71 4.05
N ASN A 90 -21.83 -4.41 4.93
CA ASN A 90 -21.29 -5.52 5.72
C ASN A 90 -20.04 -5.17 6.58
N GLY A 91 -19.87 -5.86 7.66
CA GLY A 91 -18.76 -5.66 8.59
C GLY A 91 -18.81 -4.31 9.32
N VAL A 92 -17.73 -4.03 10.07
CA VAL A 92 -17.62 -2.81 10.91
C VAL A 92 -16.39 -1.95 10.58
N MET A 93 -15.54 -2.40 9.69
CA MET A 93 -14.35 -1.65 9.25
C MET A 93 -14.75 -0.56 8.24
N CYS A 94 -14.28 0.61 8.31
CA CYS A 94 -13.67 1.39 9.39
C CYS A 94 -14.68 2.44 9.84
N PRO A 95 -14.98 2.61 11.15
CA PRO A 95 -16.00 3.57 11.60
C PRO A 95 -15.74 4.99 11.13
N SER A 96 -14.51 5.49 11.24
CA SER A 96 -14.17 6.84 10.80
C SER A 96 -14.41 7.03 9.29
N TYR A 97 -13.95 6.12 8.46
CA TYR A 97 -14.20 6.20 7.02
C TYR A 97 -15.69 6.15 6.67
N ARG A 98 -16.46 5.32 7.37
CA ARG A 98 -17.92 5.21 7.15
C ARG A 98 -18.65 6.53 7.35
N VAL A 99 -18.17 7.35 8.27
CA VAL A 99 -18.73 8.69 8.55
C VAL A 99 -18.20 9.73 7.56
N THR A 100 -16.88 9.84 7.43
CA THR A 100 -16.25 10.94 6.69
C THR A 100 -16.23 10.72 5.16
N LYS A 101 -16.16 9.46 4.71
CA LYS A 101 -15.90 9.06 3.31
C LYS A 101 -14.57 9.59 2.77
N ASP A 102 -13.73 10.16 3.63
CA ASP A 102 -12.41 10.68 3.27
C ASP A 102 -11.38 9.55 3.31
N GLU A 103 -10.57 9.44 2.26
CA GLU A 103 -9.53 8.40 2.14
C GLU A 103 -8.52 8.46 3.30
N LYS A 104 -8.15 9.65 3.77
CA LYS A 104 -7.22 9.82 4.90
C LYS A 104 -7.71 9.11 6.17
N ASP A 105 -9.01 8.94 6.34
CA ASP A 105 -9.62 8.31 7.50
C ASP A 105 -9.82 6.81 7.34
N SER A 106 -9.44 6.27 6.18
CA SER A 106 -9.45 4.82 5.94
C SER A 106 -8.16 4.14 6.46
N PRO A 107 -8.19 2.86 6.80
CA PRO A 107 -6.98 2.09 7.09
C PRO A 107 -5.95 2.15 5.96
N ARG A 108 -6.39 2.10 4.70
CA ARG A 108 -5.54 2.22 3.52
C ARG A 108 -4.86 3.58 3.46
N GLY A 109 -5.61 4.66 3.62
CA GLY A 109 -5.06 6.03 3.63
C GLY A 109 -4.00 6.19 4.71
N ARG A 110 -4.31 5.76 5.94
CA ARG A 110 -3.36 5.81 7.07
C ARG A 110 -2.10 4.98 6.82
N ALA A 111 -2.23 3.75 6.33
CA ALA A 111 -1.08 2.90 6.01
C ALA A 111 -0.21 3.53 4.91
N ASN A 112 -0.80 4.07 3.85
CA ASN A 112 -0.05 4.75 2.80
C ASN A 112 0.63 6.03 3.30
N THR A 113 -0.03 6.84 4.12
CA THR A 113 0.58 8.03 4.73
C THR A 113 1.79 7.65 5.60
N LEU A 114 1.66 6.59 6.44
CA LEU A 114 2.78 6.06 7.22
C LEU A 114 3.93 5.59 6.33
N ARG A 115 3.63 4.84 5.28
CA ARG A 115 4.64 4.37 4.33
C ARG A 115 5.40 5.54 3.68
N LEU A 116 4.68 6.55 3.21
CA LEU A 116 5.29 7.73 2.59
C LEU A 116 6.17 8.52 3.57
N ALA A 117 5.73 8.63 4.83
CA ALA A 117 6.51 9.27 5.88
C ALA A 117 7.77 8.46 6.21
N LEU A 118 7.64 7.13 6.37
CA LEU A 118 8.75 6.26 6.73
C LEU A 118 9.81 6.17 5.62
N THR A 119 9.41 6.31 4.35
CA THR A 119 10.33 6.24 3.20
C THR A 119 10.90 7.59 2.76
N GLY A 120 10.69 8.63 3.55
CA GLY A 120 11.29 9.95 3.30
C GLY A 120 10.65 10.71 2.12
N GLN A 121 9.51 10.27 1.61
CA GLN A 121 8.78 10.98 0.55
C GLN A 121 8.06 12.24 1.09
N PHE A 122 7.92 12.34 2.39
CA PHE A 122 7.54 13.55 3.11
C PHE A 122 8.78 14.16 3.78
N LYS A 123 8.61 15.30 4.47
CA LYS A 123 9.69 15.92 5.24
C LYS A 123 10.21 15.02 6.36
N ASN A 124 11.43 15.25 6.82
CA ASN A 124 12.12 14.37 7.78
C ASN A 124 11.40 14.14 9.11
N ASP A 125 10.50 15.02 9.53
CA ASP A 125 9.74 14.92 10.77
C ASP A 125 8.28 14.49 10.56
N ALA A 126 7.95 13.95 9.38
CA ALA A 126 6.59 13.63 8.97
C ALA A 126 5.87 12.69 9.94
N LEU A 127 6.56 11.72 10.55
CA LEU A 127 5.96 10.78 11.51
C LEU A 127 5.42 11.47 12.77
N THR A 128 5.98 12.62 13.17
CA THR A 128 5.58 13.38 14.37
C THR A 128 4.84 14.66 14.01
N SER A 129 4.57 14.90 12.74
CA SER A 129 3.95 16.13 12.25
C SER A 129 2.50 16.27 12.71
N LYS A 130 1.98 17.50 12.64
CA LYS A 130 0.57 17.78 12.91
C LYS A 130 -0.35 17.04 11.94
N GLU A 131 0.04 16.96 10.67
CA GLU A 131 -0.69 16.29 9.59
C GLU A 131 -0.80 14.79 9.85
N MET A 132 0.26 14.15 10.33
CA MET A 132 0.23 12.75 10.74
C MET A 132 -0.73 12.54 11.92
N PHE A 133 -0.69 13.43 12.91
CA PHE A 133 -1.62 13.37 14.03
C PHE A 133 -3.08 13.50 13.57
N GLU A 134 -3.39 14.48 12.70
CA GLU A 134 -4.74 14.63 12.15
C GLU A 134 -5.18 13.39 11.36
N THR A 135 -4.27 12.74 10.62
CA THR A 135 -4.55 11.49 9.91
C THR A 135 -4.91 10.35 10.87
N MET A 136 -4.27 10.28 12.04
CA MET A 136 -4.51 9.22 13.05
C MET A 136 -5.64 9.55 14.03
N LYS A 137 -6.00 10.82 14.20
CA LYS A 137 -6.91 11.34 15.22
C LYS A 137 -8.26 10.63 15.27
N LEU A 138 -8.90 10.43 14.12
CA LEU A 138 -10.21 9.77 14.06
C LEU A 138 -10.15 8.24 14.14
N CYS A 139 -8.97 7.65 14.26
CA CYS A 139 -8.86 6.22 14.52
C CYS A 139 -9.23 5.91 15.96
N VAL A 140 -10.37 5.26 16.17
CA VAL A 140 -10.88 4.87 17.49
C VAL A 140 -10.29 3.56 18.01
N SER A 141 -9.24 3.04 17.37
CA SER A 141 -8.51 1.82 17.76
C SER A 141 -9.41 0.58 17.94
N CYS A 142 -10.49 0.46 17.17
CA CYS A 142 -11.47 -0.63 17.27
C CYS A 142 -10.94 -1.99 16.77
N LYS A 143 -9.77 -2.05 16.13
CA LYS A 143 -9.13 -3.25 15.57
C LYS A 143 -9.92 -3.98 14.45
N ALA A 144 -11.03 -3.41 13.98
CA ALA A 144 -11.78 -4.00 12.87
C ALA A 144 -10.92 -4.16 11.60
N CYS A 145 -10.00 -3.23 11.36
CA CYS A 145 -9.05 -3.34 10.24
C CYS A 145 -8.19 -4.60 10.35
N LYS A 146 -7.64 -4.94 11.53
CA LYS A 146 -6.88 -6.18 11.71
C LYS A 146 -7.72 -7.42 11.40
N LYS A 147 -9.00 -7.43 11.80
CA LYS A 147 -9.89 -8.59 11.66
C LYS A 147 -10.42 -8.74 10.22
N GLU A 148 -10.82 -7.65 9.59
CA GLU A 148 -11.56 -7.67 8.32
C GLU A 148 -10.68 -7.41 7.08
N CYS A 149 -9.46 -6.87 7.27
CA CYS A 149 -8.55 -6.67 6.14
C CYS A 149 -7.95 -8.01 5.68
N PRO A 150 -8.03 -8.34 4.38
CA PRO A 150 -7.46 -9.58 3.86
C PRO A 150 -5.95 -9.74 4.12
N THR A 151 -5.24 -8.62 4.30
CA THR A 151 -3.80 -8.58 4.61
C THR A 151 -3.53 -8.21 6.06
N SER A 152 -4.54 -8.23 6.93
CA SER A 152 -4.43 -8.03 8.38
C SER A 152 -3.70 -6.75 8.83
N VAL A 153 -3.86 -5.65 8.09
CA VAL A 153 -3.28 -4.35 8.45
C VAL A 153 -3.86 -3.85 9.78
N ASP A 154 -3.02 -3.66 10.79
CA ASP A 154 -3.42 -3.24 12.15
C ASP A 154 -3.09 -1.77 12.40
N ILE A 155 -3.96 -0.86 11.94
CA ILE A 155 -3.78 0.58 12.14
C ILE A 155 -3.84 0.95 13.63
N SER A 156 -4.58 0.22 14.46
CA SER A 156 -4.66 0.52 15.88
C SER A 156 -3.31 0.32 16.59
N LYS A 157 -2.57 -0.73 16.21
CA LYS A 157 -1.23 -0.99 16.72
C LYS A 157 -0.22 0.03 16.17
N MET A 158 -0.32 0.38 14.88
CA MET A 158 0.53 1.41 14.25
C MET A 158 0.32 2.79 14.87
N LYS A 159 -0.91 3.14 15.23
CA LYS A 159 -1.24 4.40 15.89
C LYS A 159 -0.49 4.57 17.22
N ILE A 160 -0.33 3.50 18.00
CA ILE A 160 0.40 3.54 19.27
C ILE A 160 1.85 4.00 19.06
N GLU A 161 2.53 3.50 18.00
CA GLU A 161 3.90 3.93 17.69
C GLU A 161 3.96 5.43 17.35
N ILE A 162 3.01 5.92 16.59
CA ILE A 162 2.98 7.33 16.19
C ILE A 162 2.67 8.24 17.39
N GLU A 163 1.73 7.86 18.23
CA GLU A 163 1.41 8.61 19.46
C GLU A 163 2.61 8.64 20.41
N ARG A 164 3.33 7.53 20.55
CA ARG A 164 4.57 7.47 21.34
C ARG A 164 5.63 8.42 20.79
N LEU A 165 5.96 8.32 19.47
CA LEU A 165 6.96 9.19 18.85
C LEU A 165 6.62 10.67 19.02
N ARG A 166 5.34 11.00 18.92
CA ARG A 166 4.87 12.35 19.11
C ARG A 166 5.02 12.80 20.57
N HIS A 167 4.65 11.94 21.52
CA HIS A 167 4.81 12.22 22.94
C HIS A 167 6.28 12.43 23.33
N GLU A 168 7.19 11.60 22.83
CA GLU A 168 8.63 11.77 23.06
C GLU A 168 9.18 13.09 22.52
N LYS A 169 8.59 13.62 21.44
CA LYS A 169 9.06 14.86 20.83
C LYS A 169 8.46 16.12 21.46
N TYR A 170 7.21 16.06 21.91
CA TYR A 170 6.46 17.25 22.33
C TYR A 170 5.98 17.20 23.79
N GLY A 171 6.18 16.08 24.51
CA GLY A 171 5.80 15.88 25.91
C GLY A 171 4.36 15.59 26.09
#